data_0d9f6c90a53b854ac9448d31cb5e6669
#
_entry.id   0d9f6c90a53b854ac9448d31cb5e6669
#
_cell.length_a   1.000
_cell.length_b   1.000
_cell.length_c   1.000
_cell.angle_alpha   90.00
_cell.angle_beta   90.00
_cell.angle_gamma   90.00
#
_symmetry.space_group_name_H-M   'P 1'
#
loop_
_entity.id
_entity.type
_entity.pdbx_description
1 polymer ?
#
loop_
_entity_poly.entity_id
_entity_poly.type
_entity_poly.pdbx_seq_one_letter_code
_entity_poly.pdbx_strand_id
1 'polypeptide(L)'
;MSQASSAVQWHYMDAARQQHGPHAADQMAALVRNGTVGSATLVWSPGMAGWVPYAQSALAAQMPPGAAPFMAPPGTDAAGFVGAVRTCFNKYATFNGRARRPEFWFFALFNILASVAANIVDSVLFGLGGGFSPLSTVFSLAVLVPALAVGARRLHDTDRSGWWQLIALVPLVGAIVLIVFLCQRGTAERNRFG
;
A
#
# COMPACT_ATOMS: atom_id res chain seq x y z
N MET A 1 12.78 -24.41 46.39
CA MET A 1 13.75 -23.69 45.55
C MET A 1 13.10 -23.53 44.19
N SER A 2 12.42 -22.40 43.98
CA SER A 2 11.78 -22.08 42.68
C SER A 2 12.87 -21.61 41.73
N GLN A 3 13.13 -22.38 40.67
CA GLN A 3 13.90 -21.89 39.53
C GLN A 3 13.06 -20.84 38.81
N ALA A 4 13.39 -19.56 39.00
CA ALA A 4 12.92 -18.49 38.15
C ALA A 4 13.47 -18.77 36.76
N SER A 5 12.61 -19.28 35.88
CA SER A 5 12.87 -19.34 34.45
C SER A 5 13.22 -17.92 34.00
N SER A 6 14.48 -17.66 33.67
CA SER A 6 14.93 -16.37 33.18
C SER A 6 14.29 -16.16 31.80
N ALA A 7 13.11 -15.53 31.80
CA ALA A 7 12.41 -15.18 30.57
C ALA A 7 13.36 -14.35 29.71
N VAL A 8 13.61 -14.81 28.50
CA VAL A 8 14.46 -14.11 27.53
C VAL A 8 13.89 -12.71 27.34
N GLN A 9 14.69 -11.70 27.64
CA GLN A 9 14.31 -10.29 27.52
C GLN A 9 14.66 -9.80 26.11
N TRP A 10 13.72 -9.13 25.49
CA TRP A 10 13.87 -8.59 24.15
C TRP A 10 13.86 -7.06 24.16
N HIS A 11 14.64 -6.48 23.27
CA HIS A 11 14.65 -5.07 22.98
C HIS A 11 14.36 -4.85 21.51
N TYR A 12 13.73 -3.73 21.15
CA TYR A 12 13.56 -3.33 19.75
C TYR A 12 14.00 -1.89 19.56
N MET A 13 14.31 -1.53 18.33
CA MET A 13 14.72 -0.20 17.93
C MET A 13 13.65 0.42 17.04
N ASP A 14 13.14 1.59 17.43
CA ASP A 14 12.13 2.30 16.64
C ASP A 14 12.72 3.02 15.42
N ALA A 15 11.85 3.69 14.63
CA ALA A 15 12.26 4.45 13.44
C ALA A 15 13.16 5.67 13.77
N ALA A 16 13.12 6.16 15.03
CA ALA A 16 13.96 7.25 15.52
C ALA A 16 15.29 6.73 16.09
N ARG A 17 15.59 5.42 15.93
CA ARG A 17 16.75 4.73 16.49
C ARG A 17 16.81 4.76 18.02
N GLN A 18 15.67 4.83 18.68
CA GLN A 18 15.59 4.70 20.14
C GLN A 18 15.35 3.24 20.51
N GLN A 19 16.10 2.77 21.52
CA GLN A 19 15.95 1.42 22.06
C GLN A 19 14.80 1.38 23.06
N HIS A 20 13.92 0.42 22.88
CA HIS A 20 12.80 0.11 23.79
C HIS A 20 12.97 -1.29 24.39
N GLY A 21 12.63 -1.46 25.64
CA GLY A 21 12.71 -2.72 26.38
C GLY A 21 13.29 -2.54 27.80
N PRO A 22 13.40 -3.59 28.57
CA PRO A 22 13.20 -5.00 28.19
C PRO A 22 11.72 -5.40 28.10
N HIS A 23 11.39 -6.26 27.13
CA HIS A 23 10.08 -6.84 26.94
C HIS A 23 10.15 -8.37 26.99
N ALA A 24 9.14 -9.01 27.56
CA ALA A 24 9.00 -10.46 27.48
C ALA A 24 8.51 -10.89 26.08
N ALA A 25 8.68 -12.15 25.71
CA ALA A 25 8.32 -12.65 24.38
C ALA A 25 6.83 -12.44 24.03
N ASP A 26 5.94 -12.57 25.00
CA ASP A 26 4.50 -12.31 24.87
C ASP A 26 4.18 -10.83 24.62
N GLN A 27 4.88 -9.93 25.29
CA GLN A 27 4.78 -8.48 25.07
C GLN A 27 5.29 -8.11 23.66
N MET A 28 6.40 -8.70 23.22
CA MET A 28 6.88 -8.54 21.85
C MET A 28 5.88 -9.06 20.83
N ALA A 29 5.20 -10.17 21.11
CA ALA A 29 4.12 -10.68 20.27
C ALA A 29 2.94 -9.69 20.15
N ALA A 30 2.60 -8.98 21.20
CA ALA A 30 1.60 -7.92 21.18
C ALA A 30 2.06 -6.72 20.33
N LEU A 31 3.33 -6.29 20.47
CA LEU A 31 3.91 -5.20 19.69
C LEU A 31 3.96 -5.53 18.18
N VAL A 32 4.24 -6.79 17.84
CA VAL A 32 4.18 -7.28 16.45
C VAL A 32 2.76 -7.28 15.92
N ARG A 33 1.78 -7.77 16.70
CA ARG A 33 0.35 -7.74 16.29
C ARG A 33 -0.18 -6.33 16.09
N ASN A 34 0.25 -5.39 16.92
CA ASN A 34 -0.16 -3.99 16.83
C ASN A 34 0.61 -3.22 15.74
N GLY A 35 1.56 -3.86 15.04
CA GLY A 35 2.35 -3.23 13.98
C GLY A 35 3.45 -2.29 14.45
N THR A 36 3.73 -2.21 15.75
CA THR A 36 4.83 -1.41 16.32
C THR A 36 6.18 -2.01 15.94
N VAL A 37 6.27 -3.35 15.97
CA VAL A 37 7.46 -4.10 15.53
C VAL A 37 7.13 -4.79 14.20
N GLY A 38 7.76 -4.33 13.13
CA GLY A 38 7.62 -4.89 11.78
C GLY A 38 8.76 -5.85 11.42
N SER A 39 8.69 -6.48 10.26
CA SER A 39 9.68 -7.45 9.78
C SER A 39 11.12 -6.90 9.71
N ALA A 40 11.27 -5.62 9.40
CA ALA A 40 12.56 -4.93 9.30
C ALA A 40 13.00 -4.26 10.61
N THR A 41 12.15 -4.21 11.63
CA THR A 41 12.48 -3.62 12.94
C THR A 41 13.63 -4.40 13.56
N LEU A 42 14.68 -3.71 13.98
CA LEU A 42 15.82 -4.33 14.64
C LEU A 42 15.43 -4.78 16.05
N VAL A 43 15.73 -6.03 16.37
CA VAL A 43 15.53 -6.62 17.69
C VAL A 43 16.83 -7.23 18.20
N TRP A 44 16.94 -7.26 19.51
CA TRP A 44 18.10 -7.81 20.20
C TRP A 44 17.68 -8.44 21.55
N SER A 45 18.37 -9.49 21.94
CA SER A 45 18.26 -10.09 23.27
C SER A 45 19.64 -10.43 23.83
N PRO A 46 19.80 -10.52 25.15
CA PRO A 46 21.04 -10.96 25.76
C PRO A 46 21.50 -12.32 25.22
N GLY A 47 22.75 -12.38 24.74
CA GLY A 47 23.33 -13.55 24.08
C GLY A 47 23.40 -13.47 22.55
N MET A 48 22.80 -12.45 21.92
CA MET A 48 22.94 -12.21 20.49
C MET A 48 24.18 -11.35 20.19
N ALA A 49 24.87 -11.66 19.09
CA ALA A 49 26.06 -10.92 18.66
C ALA A 49 25.78 -9.46 18.25
N GLY A 50 24.51 -9.13 17.96
CA GLY A 50 24.12 -7.78 17.55
C GLY A 50 22.62 -7.68 17.25
N TRP A 51 22.22 -6.51 16.80
CA TRP A 51 20.86 -6.22 16.37
C TRP A 51 20.56 -6.92 15.04
N VAL A 52 19.45 -7.66 14.96
CA VAL A 52 19.01 -8.33 13.73
C VAL A 52 17.58 -7.92 13.38
N PRO A 53 17.19 -7.90 12.10
CA PRO A 53 15.81 -7.70 11.72
C PRO A 53 14.89 -8.74 12.38
N TYR A 54 13.72 -8.32 12.86
CA TYR A 54 12.77 -9.22 13.53
C TYR A 54 12.49 -10.49 12.73
N ALA A 55 12.32 -10.37 11.40
CA ALA A 55 12.05 -11.52 10.52
C ALA A 55 13.16 -12.59 10.53
N GLN A 56 14.39 -12.24 10.92
CA GLN A 56 15.55 -13.13 10.99
C GLN A 56 15.86 -13.56 12.44
N SER A 57 15.09 -13.09 13.41
CA SER A 57 15.34 -13.40 14.83
C SER A 57 14.74 -14.75 15.24
N ALA A 58 15.32 -15.37 16.26
CA ALA A 58 14.76 -16.56 16.89
C ALA A 58 13.34 -16.32 17.46
N LEU A 59 13.01 -15.07 17.80
CA LEU A 59 11.69 -14.68 18.26
C LEU A 59 10.63 -14.89 17.17
N ALA A 60 10.92 -14.56 15.93
CA ALA A 60 10.00 -14.78 14.81
C ALA A 60 9.73 -16.28 14.55
N ALA A 61 10.76 -17.13 14.76
CA ALA A 61 10.63 -18.59 14.60
C ALA A 61 9.82 -19.25 15.73
N GLN A 62 9.76 -18.65 16.90
CA GLN A 62 9.05 -19.18 18.07
C GLN A 62 7.59 -18.74 18.14
N MET A 63 7.17 -17.79 17.32
CA MET A 63 5.78 -17.35 17.28
C MET A 63 4.88 -18.37 16.57
N PRO A 64 3.66 -18.65 17.09
CA PRO A 64 2.72 -19.54 16.43
C PRO A 64 2.38 -19.02 15.03
N PRO A 65 2.09 -19.91 14.05
CA PRO A 65 1.83 -19.55 12.65
C PRO A 65 0.56 -18.69 12.41
N GLY A 66 -0.02 -18.10 13.42
CA GLY A 66 -1.06 -17.07 13.34
C GLY A 66 -0.60 -15.69 13.82
N ALA A 67 0.61 -15.60 14.39
CA ALA A 67 1.28 -14.36 14.77
C ALA A 67 2.33 -13.93 13.72
N ALA A 68 2.14 -14.36 12.46
CA ALA A 68 2.94 -13.80 11.38
C ALA A 68 2.90 -12.27 11.53
N PRO A 69 4.06 -11.59 11.52
CA PRO A 69 4.04 -10.15 11.48
C PRO A 69 3.05 -9.76 10.40
N PHE A 70 2.20 -8.77 10.68
CA PHE A 70 1.45 -8.12 9.63
C PHE A 70 2.50 -7.70 8.59
N MET A 71 2.81 -8.62 7.67
CA MET A 71 3.46 -8.23 6.45
C MET A 71 2.49 -7.28 5.80
N ALA A 72 2.77 -6.00 5.98
CA ALA A 72 2.14 -5.03 5.13
C ALA A 72 2.23 -5.60 3.71
N PRO A 73 1.09 -5.78 3.02
CA PRO A 73 1.10 -6.45 1.71
C PRO A 73 2.21 -5.84 0.88
N PRO A 74 2.95 -6.65 0.08
CA PRO A 74 4.02 -6.13 -0.76
C PRO A 74 3.48 -4.94 -1.54
N GLY A 75 4.03 -3.74 -1.28
CA GLY A 75 3.49 -2.46 -1.76
C GLY A 75 3.32 -1.39 -0.68
N THR A 76 3.70 -1.65 0.60
CA THR A 76 3.76 -0.59 1.62
C THR A 76 4.95 0.36 1.43
N ASP A 77 5.88 0.00 0.57
CA ASP A 77 6.99 0.85 0.14
C ASP A 77 6.53 2.00 -0.79
N ALA A 78 5.28 1.95 -1.25
CA ALA A 78 4.60 3.04 -1.94
C ALA A 78 4.03 4.07 -0.97
N ALA A 79 4.73 4.35 0.15
CA ALA A 79 4.32 5.34 1.14
C ALA A 79 4.34 6.78 0.59
N GLY A 80 4.74 7.00 -0.67
CA GLY A 80 4.79 8.30 -1.32
C GLY A 80 4.21 8.29 -2.73
N PHE A 81 4.05 9.50 -3.28
CA PHE A 81 3.53 9.75 -4.63
C PHE A 81 4.25 8.92 -5.70
N VAL A 82 5.59 8.98 -5.73
CA VAL A 82 6.42 8.27 -6.74
C VAL A 82 6.26 6.75 -6.61
N GLY A 83 6.24 6.23 -5.38
CA GLY A 83 6.06 4.80 -5.13
C GLY A 83 4.69 4.29 -5.60
N ALA A 84 3.63 5.06 -5.38
CA ALA A 84 2.28 4.73 -5.85
C ALA A 84 2.20 4.68 -7.39
N VAL A 85 2.75 5.68 -8.06
CA VAL A 85 2.81 5.74 -9.53
C VAL A 85 3.59 4.54 -10.09
N ARG A 86 4.79 4.28 -9.54
CA ARG A 86 5.61 3.13 -9.94
C ARG A 86 4.88 1.80 -9.75
N THR A 87 4.19 1.62 -8.63
CA THR A 87 3.40 0.42 -8.35
C THR A 87 2.28 0.23 -9.38
N CYS A 88 1.58 1.30 -9.76
CA CYS A 88 0.52 1.22 -10.77
C CYS A 88 1.08 0.83 -12.15
N PHE A 89 2.23 1.37 -12.55
CA PHE A 89 2.86 0.98 -13.82
C PHE A 89 3.43 -0.45 -13.77
N ASN A 90 4.02 -0.88 -12.65
CA ASN A 90 4.47 -2.27 -12.48
C ASN A 90 3.31 -3.27 -12.53
N LYS A 91 2.13 -2.85 -12.07
CA LYS A 91 0.89 -3.63 -12.11
C LYS A 91 -0.04 -3.15 -13.24
N TYR A 92 0.51 -2.81 -14.40
CA TYR A 92 -0.13 -2.13 -15.51
C TYR A 92 -1.52 -2.70 -15.88
N ALA A 93 -1.61 -4.03 -16.05
CA ALA A 93 -2.83 -4.75 -16.40
C ALA A 93 -3.23 -5.76 -15.31
N THR A 94 -2.83 -5.53 -14.05
CA THR A 94 -3.16 -6.43 -12.94
C THR A 94 -4.44 -5.96 -12.29
N PHE A 95 -5.54 -6.63 -12.58
CA PHE A 95 -6.86 -6.34 -12.03
C PHE A 95 -7.14 -7.08 -10.71
N ASN A 96 -6.38 -8.13 -10.40
CA ASN A 96 -6.51 -8.92 -9.18
C ASN A 96 -5.81 -8.26 -7.99
N GLY A 97 -6.26 -8.61 -6.77
CA GLY A 97 -5.72 -8.07 -5.53
C GLY A 97 -6.37 -6.76 -5.12
N ARG A 98 -5.76 -6.06 -4.19
CA ARG A 98 -6.30 -4.86 -3.54
C ARG A 98 -5.37 -3.66 -3.73
N ALA A 99 -5.92 -2.45 -3.83
CA ALA A 99 -5.19 -1.20 -3.84
C ALA A 99 -5.66 -0.31 -2.69
N ARG A 100 -4.70 0.21 -1.91
CA ARG A 100 -5.00 1.14 -0.82
C ARG A 100 -5.37 2.52 -1.34
N ARG A 101 -6.02 3.35 -0.50
CA ARG A 101 -6.39 4.74 -0.83
C ARG A 101 -5.22 5.55 -1.38
N PRO A 102 -4.03 5.61 -0.73
CA PRO A 102 -2.92 6.40 -1.26
C PRO A 102 -2.46 5.95 -2.65
N GLU A 103 -2.41 4.64 -2.92
CA GLU A 103 -2.03 4.10 -4.23
C GLU A 103 -2.96 4.63 -5.32
N PHE A 104 -4.28 4.56 -5.10
CA PHE A 104 -5.26 5.05 -6.06
C PHE A 104 -5.20 6.57 -6.23
N TRP A 105 -5.27 7.34 -5.13
CA TRP A 105 -5.37 8.79 -5.20
C TRP A 105 -4.09 9.46 -5.69
N PHE A 106 -2.91 8.94 -5.35
CA PHE A 106 -1.65 9.45 -5.90
C PHE A 106 -1.53 9.15 -7.40
N PHE A 107 -2.01 7.99 -7.85
CA PHE A 107 -2.03 7.70 -9.29
C PHE A 107 -3.06 8.57 -10.03
N ALA A 108 -4.22 8.82 -9.44
CA ALA A 108 -5.20 9.75 -9.99
C ALA A 108 -4.63 11.18 -10.10
N LEU A 109 -3.95 11.65 -9.06
CA LEU A 109 -3.26 12.95 -9.08
C LEU A 109 -2.18 13.00 -10.17
N PHE A 110 -1.37 11.94 -10.30
CA PHE A 110 -0.39 11.84 -11.37
C PHE A 110 -1.04 11.98 -12.74
N ASN A 111 -2.15 11.26 -12.99
CA ASN A 111 -2.87 11.34 -14.28
C ASN A 111 -3.38 12.74 -14.56
N ILE A 112 -3.93 13.44 -13.57
CA ILE A 112 -4.40 14.83 -13.73
C ILE A 112 -3.22 15.75 -14.10
N LEU A 113 -2.13 15.70 -13.32
CA LEU A 113 -0.97 16.57 -13.56
C LEU A 113 -0.32 16.31 -14.92
N ALA A 114 -0.13 15.03 -15.26
CA ALA A 114 0.46 14.65 -16.54
C ALA A 114 -0.45 14.99 -17.73
N SER A 115 -1.76 14.84 -17.59
CA SER A 115 -2.72 15.26 -18.63
C SER A 115 -2.70 16.77 -18.85
N VAL A 116 -2.66 17.55 -17.76
CA VAL A 116 -2.54 19.02 -17.86
C VAL A 116 -1.24 19.40 -18.56
N ALA A 117 -0.11 18.79 -18.18
CA ALA A 117 1.19 19.04 -18.81
C ALA A 117 1.17 18.68 -20.31
N ALA A 118 0.61 17.50 -20.67
CA ALA A 118 0.49 17.08 -22.06
C ALA A 118 -0.38 18.05 -22.88
N ASN A 119 -1.49 18.51 -22.33
CA ASN A 119 -2.36 19.50 -23.00
C ASN A 119 -1.67 20.86 -23.19
N ILE A 120 -0.88 21.32 -22.20
CA ILE A 120 -0.10 22.55 -22.35
C ILE A 120 0.91 22.41 -23.49
N VAL A 121 1.64 21.30 -23.55
CA VAL A 121 2.61 21.04 -24.61
C VAL A 121 1.92 20.98 -25.97
N ASP A 122 0.82 20.25 -26.08
CA ASP A 122 0.03 20.21 -27.34
C ASP A 122 -0.42 21.59 -27.74
N SER A 123 -0.91 22.43 -26.83
CA SER A 123 -1.36 23.81 -27.11
C SER A 123 -0.24 24.71 -27.58
N VAL A 124 0.97 24.55 -27.04
CA VAL A 124 2.15 25.31 -27.45
C VAL A 124 2.63 24.89 -28.84
N LEU A 125 2.61 23.59 -29.13
CA LEU A 125 3.13 23.05 -30.39
C LEU A 125 2.14 23.18 -31.56
N PHE A 126 0.85 23.01 -31.30
CA PHE A 126 -0.20 22.90 -32.34
C PHE A 126 -1.22 24.04 -32.30
N GLY A 127 -1.07 24.98 -31.36
CA GLY A 127 -1.94 26.13 -31.18
C GLY A 127 -3.20 25.85 -30.35
N LEU A 128 -3.69 26.90 -29.70
CA LEU A 128 -4.91 26.85 -28.91
C LEU A 128 -6.12 26.66 -29.83
N GLY A 129 -6.86 25.57 -29.67
CA GLY A 129 -8.07 25.29 -30.42
C GLY A 129 -7.88 24.51 -31.72
N GLY A 130 -6.68 24.02 -32.02
CA GLY A 130 -6.34 23.28 -33.23
C GLY A 130 -7.02 21.92 -33.43
N GLY A 131 -7.77 21.43 -32.45
CA GLY A 131 -8.47 20.13 -32.51
C GLY A 131 -7.54 18.91 -32.55
N PHE A 132 -6.24 19.12 -32.70
CA PHE A 132 -5.23 18.08 -32.78
C PHE A 132 -4.33 18.10 -31.53
N SER A 133 -4.48 17.07 -30.69
CA SER A 133 -3.77 16.94 -29.40
C SER A 133 -3.13 15.55 -29.29
N PRO A 134 -2.06 15.29 -30.06
CA PRO A 134 -1.50 13.94 -30.15
C PRO A 134 -0.89 13.45 -28.85
N LEU A 135 -0.16 14.30 -28.12
CA LEU A 135 0.53 13.92 -26.91
C LEU A 135 -0.46 13.53 -25.79
N SER A 136 -1.47 14.38 -25.56
CA SER A 136 -2.52 14.10 -24.57
C SER A 136 -3.38 12.89 -24.96
N THR A 137 -3.61 12.67 -26.25
CA THR A 137 -4.33 11.47 -26.74
C THR A 137 -3.53 10.21 -26.50
N VAL A 138 -2.25 10.16 -26.89
CA VAL A 138 -1.37 9.01 -26.67
C VAL A 138 -1.21 8.74 -25.17
N PHE A 139 -1.01 9.78 -24.36
CA PHE A 139 -0.93 9.64 -22.91
C PHE A 139 -2.21 9.04 -22.33
N SER A 140 -3.38 9.56 -22.71
CA SER A 140 -4.69 9.06 -22.22
C SER A 140 -4.89 7.59 -22.54
N LEU A 141 -4.52 7.15 -23.73
CA LEU A 141 -4.58 5.73 -24.13
C LEU A 141 -3.58 4.89 -23.33
N ALA A 142 -2.37 5.37 -23.13
CA ALA A 142 -1.35 4.66 -22.37
C ALA A 142 -1.72 4.47 -20.89
N VAL A 143 -2.39 5.43 -20.26
CA VAL A 143 -2.76 5.33 -18.84
C VAL A 143 -4.14 4.71 -18.63
N LEU A 144 -4.93 4.48 -19.67
CA LEU A 144 -6.29 3.93 -19.55
C LEU A 144 -6.28 2.58 -18.83
N VAL A 145 -5.44 1.66 -19.27
CA VAL A 145 -5.37 0.31 -18.70
C VAL A 145 -4.94 0.32 -17.23
N PRO A 146 -3.82 0.96 -16.84
CA PRO A 146 -3.43 1.01 -15.43
C PRO A 146 -4.43 1.80 -14.56
N ALA A 147 -5.13 2.80 -15.10
CA ALA A 147 -6.18 3.52 -14.37
C ALA A 147 -7.39 2.61 -14.07
N LEU A 148 -7.83 1.82 -15.04
CA LEU A 148 -8.87 0.81 -14.83
C LEU A 148 -8.40 -0.29 -13.86
N ALA A 149 -7.15 -0.74 -13.97
CA ALA A 149 -6.61 -1.78 -13.10
C ALA A 149 -6.51 -1.32 -11.63
N VAL A 150 -6.00 -0.11 -11.36
CA VAL A 150 -5.92 0.41 -9.99
C VAL A 150 -7.32 0.71 -9.43
N GLY A 151 -8.25 1.20 -10.26
CA GLY A 151 -9.65 1.41 -9.87
C GLY A 151 -10.35 0.11 -9.49
N ALA A 152 -10.18 -0.96 -10.27
CA ALA A 152 -10.71 -2.28 -9.94
C ALA A 152 -10.14 -2.79 -8.61
N ARG A 153 -8.82 -2.74 -8.44
CA ARG A 153 -8.15 -3.14 -7.19
C ARG A 153 -8.58 -2.29 -5.98
N ARG A 154 -8.91 -1.02 -6.21
CA ARG A 154 -9.44 -0.14 -5.17
C ARG A 154 -10.86 -0.53 -4.77
N LEU A 155 -11.71 -0.90 -5.70
CA LEU A 155 -13.05 -1.44 -5.41
C LEU A 155 -12.97 -2.78 -4.69
N HIS A 156 -12.05 -3.65 -5.08
CA HIS A 156 -11.77 -4.91 -4.39
C HIS A 156 -11.38 -4.68 -2.92
N ASP A 157 -10.66 -3.61 -2.61
CA ASP A 157 -10.28 -3.25 -1.23
C ASP A 157 -11.49 -2.92 -0.35
N THR A 158 -12.64 -2.56 -0.95
CA THR A 158 -13.93 -2.35 -0.27
C THR A 158 -14.90 -3.51 -0.48
N ASP A 159 -14.40 -4.70 -0.83
CA ASP A 159 -15.16 -5.92 -1.13
C ASP A 159 -16.19 -5.75 -2.26
N ARG A 160 -15.92 -4.86 -3.20
CA ARG A 160 -16.74 -4.64 -4.40
C ARG A 160 -16.04 -5.16 -5.65
N SER A 161 -16.82 -5.70 -6.59
CA SER A 161 -16.29 -6.09 -7.90
C SER A 161 -15.78 -4.86 -8.68
N GLY A 162 -14.68 -5.03 -9.44
CA GLY A 162 -14.17 -3.99 -10.34
C GLY A 162 -15.18 -3.54 -11.40
N TRP A 163 -16.19 -4.35 -11.71
CA TRP A 163 -17.28 -4.01 -12.63
C TRP A 163 -18.11 -2.81 -12.19
N TRP A 164 -18.10 -2.46 -10.90
CA TRP A 164 -18.73 -1.23 -10.41
C TRP A 164 -18.17 0.06 -11.03
N GLN A 165 -17.01 0.00 -11.70
CA GLN A 165 -16.52 1.14 -12.47
C GLN A 165 -17.46 1.53 -13.62
N LEU A 166 -18.21 0.58 -14.17
CA LEU A 166 -19.17 0.86 -15.25
C LEU A 166 -20.31 1.79 -14.81
N ILE A 167 -20.54 1.96 -13.52
CA ILE A 167 -21.52 2.94 -13.02
C ILE A 167 -21.14 4.37 -13.44
N ALA A 168 -19.86 4.65 -13.71
CA ALA A 168 -19.40 5.94 -14.21
C ALA A 168 -20.02 6.30 -15.58
N LEU A 169 -20.56 5.32 -16.31
CA LEU A 169 -21.30 5.58 -17.57
C LEU A 169 -22.65 6.27 -17.33
N VAL A 170 -23.17 6.25 -16.09
CA VAL A 170 -24.35 7.04 -15.72
C VAL A 170 -23.89 8.44 -15.36
N PRO A 171 -24.23 9.46 -16.15
CA PRO A 171 -23.74 10.82 -15.94
C PRO A 171 -24.12 11.35 -14.55
N LEU A 172 -23.23 12.09 -13.93
CA LEU A 172 -23.34 12.72 -12.61
C LEU A 172 -23.54 11.72 -11.47
N VAL A 173 -24.64 10.98 -11.44
CA VAL A 173 -24.99 10.06 -10.35
C VAL A 173 -23.95 8.94 -10.24
N GLY A 174 -23.59 8.31 -11.36
CA GLY A 174 -22.61 7.23 -11.37
C GLY A 174 -21.21 7.67 -10.93
N ALA A 175 -20.79 8.85 -11.36
CA ALA A 175 -19.51 9.43 -10.96
C ALA A 175 -19.48 9.70 -9.43
N ILE A 176 -20.54 10.29 -8.88
CA ILE A 176 -20.65 10.56 -7.43
C ILE A 176 -20.60 9.26 -6.63
N VAL A 177 -21.39 8.26 -7.03
CA VAL A 177 -21.42 6.95 -6.35
C VAL A 177 -20.05 6.27 -6.41
N LEU A 178 -19.38 6.31 -7.56
CA LEU A 178 -18.05 5.73 -7.73
C LEU A 178 -17.02 6.44 -6.83
N ILE A 179 -17.02 7.77 -6.78
CA ILE A 179 -16.14 8.54 -5.89
C ILE A 179 -16.38 8.15 -4.43
N VAL A 180 -17.65 8.03 -4.01
CA VAL A 180 -17.98 7.60 -2.63
C VAL A 180 -17.37 6.23 -2.35
N PHE A 181 -17.50 5.24 -3.27
CA PHE A 181 -16.92 3.91 -3.09
C PHE A 181 -15.39 3.97 -3.00
N LEU A 182 -14.74 4.76 -3.85
CA LEU A 182 -13.29 4.93 -3.87
C LEU A 182 -12.76 5.66 -2.62
N CYS A 183 -13.57 6.49 -1.97
CA CYS A 183 -13.24 7.18 -0.73
C CYS A 183 -13.45 6.35 0.54
N GLN A 184 -14.24 5.26 0.51
CA GLN A 184 -14.52 4.43 1.68
C GLN A 184 -13.25 3.80 2.25
N ARG A 185 -13.24 3.42 3.52
CA ARG A 185 -12.15 2.64 4.11
C ARG A 185 -12.19 1.22 3.54
N GLY A 186 -11.04 0.69 3.17
CA GLY A 186 -10.90 -0.72 2.81
C GLY A 186 -11.22 -1.64 3.98
N THR A 187 -11.57 -2.89 3.71
CA THR A 187 -11.76 -3.92 4.73
C THR A 187 -10.43 -4.21 5.41
N ALA A 188 -10.41 -4.21 6.76
CA ALA A 188 -9.22 -4.51 7.54
C ALA A 188 -8.84 -5.99 7.42
N GLU A 189 -9.83 -6.85 7.29
CA GLU A 189 -9.68 -8.29 7.17
C GLU A 189 -9.50 -8.74 5.71
N ARG A 190 -9.06 -9.98 5.56
CA ARG A 190 -9.00 -10.64 4.26
C ARG A 190 -10.41 -10.76 3.69
N ASN A 191 -10.61 -10.30 2.46
CA ASN A 191 -11.87 -10.42 1.75
C ASN A 191 -11.73 -11.38 0.55
N ARG A 192 -12.80 -11.53 -0.26
CA ARG A 192 -12.81 -12.43 -1.43
C ARG A 192 -11.78 -12.10 -2.52
N PHE A 193 -11.12 -10.96 -2.45
CA PHE A 193 -10.11 -10.52 -3.42
C PHE A 193 -8.67 -10.54 -2.87
N GLY A 194 -8.46 -10.90 -1.59
CA GLY A 194 -7.15 -11.04 -0.96
C GLY A 194 -7.04 -10.48 0.44
#